data_7bb560c31b802ac7dfa974c33267d5a6
#
_entry.id   7bb560c31b802ac7dfa974c33267d5a6
#
_cell.length_a   1.000
_cell.length_b   1.000
_cell.length_c   1.000
_cell.angle_alpha   90.00
_cell.angle_beta   90.00
_cell.angle_gamma   90.00
#
_symmetry.space_group_name_H-M   'P 1'
#
loop_
_entity.id
_entity.type
_entity.pdbx_description
1 polymer ?
#
loop_
_entity_poly.entity_id
_entity_poly.type
_entity_poly.pdbx_seq_one_letter_code
_entity_poly.pdbx_strand_id
1 'polypeptide(L)'
;MPFALNDLKKRDIQLTKADWGYFTLLGFLTVTLHMSLLQMAVLHMDASATSIIYSGNPVFAVALAHFILHEPLKKNHLLAIGVELVGILFILNPAHLEISLRGFLEIITATLLFATYGTLCKLRLPRLGALVITTFNMLIGGLELLFLLMLGEIPAVGALYSGLGLEIFAGIPFFTGFTLKTTLLLCHVGIGCAAIGFLLTAKITEYTSATEASFVYLVKPILATALAVVVYHEHISVNRMVGIAFFVAAS
;
A
#
# COMPACT_ATOMS: atom_id res chain seq x y z
N MET A 1 20.11 1.36 3.73
CA MET A 1 20.81 0.68 4.84
C MET A 1 21.74 1.59 5.65
N PRO A 2 22.75 2.30 5.10
CA PRO A 2 23.69 3.09 5.92
C PRO A 2 22.99 4.20 6.73
N PHE A 3 21.99 4.87 6.16
CA PHE A 3 21.24 5.90 6.89
C PHE A 3 20.46 5.37 8.09
N ALA A 4 19.82 4.18 7.97
CA ALA A 4 19.10 3.55 9.09
C ALA A 4 20.05 3.12 10.20
N LEU A 5 21.22 2.58 9.86
CA LEU A 5 22.24 2.22 10.85
C LEU A 5 22.79 3.46 11.57
N ASN A 6 22.96 4.58 10.86
CA ASN A 6 23.38 5.83 11.46
C ASN A 6 22.30 6.41 12.39
N ASP A 7 21.02 6.28 12.02
CA ASP A 7 19.90 6.73 12.85
C ASP A 7 19.80 5.90 14.14
N LEU A 8 20.00 4.57 14.07
CA LEU A 8 20.10 3.71 15.25
C LEU A 8 21.23 4.15 16.20
N LYS A 9 22.42 4.45 15.64
CA LYS A 9 23.55 4.96 16.43
C LYS A 9 23.25 6.30 17.08
N LYS A 10 22.64 7.22 16.36
CA LYS A 10 22.26 8.55 16.88
C LYS A 10 21.21 8.46 18.00
N ARG A 11 20.32 7.48 17.93
CA ARG A 11 19.28 7.25 18.94
C ARG A 11 19.74 6.33 20.07
N ASP A 12 20.97 5.81 20.03
CA ASP A 12 21.53 4.82 20.96
C ASP A 12 20.64 3.57 21.13
N ILE A 13 20.09 3.08 20.01
CA ILE A 13 19.16 1.95 20.00
C ILE A 13 19.87 0.68 19.56
N GLN A 14 19.82 -0.33 20.43
CA GLN A 14 20.20 -1.69 20.09
C GLN A 14 18.95 -2.49 19.67
N LEU A 15 19.04 -3.16 18.52
CA LEU A 15 17.97 -4.01 18.03
C LEU A 15 17.92 -5.31 18.80
N THR A 16 16.74 -5.66 19.27
CA THR A 16 16.46 -6.91 19.99
C THR A 16 15.98 -8.01 19.02
N LYS A 17 15.96 -9.28 19.46
CA LYS A 17 15.33 -10.37 18.70
C LYS A 17 13.87 -10.10 18.37
N ALA A 18 13.14 -9.44 19.27
CA ALA A 18 11.77 -9.05 19.07
C ALA A 18 11.61 -7.99 17.96
N ASP A 19 12.60 -7.12 17.75
CA ASP A 19 12.58 -6.14 16.67
C ASP A 19 12.77 -6.81 15.30
N TRP A 20 13.63 -7.82 15.22
CA TRP A 20 13.79 -8.61 13.99
C TRP A 20 12.51 -9.36 13.62
N GLY A 21 11.87 -10.05 14.58
CA GLY A 21 10.56 -10.67 14.35
C GLY A 21 9.49 -9.67 13.93
N TYR A 22 9.54 -8.46 14.48
CA TYR A 22 8.64 -7.38 14.10
C TYR A 22 8.87 -6.88 12.66
N PHE A 23 10.13 -6.68 12.25
CA PHE A 23 10.44 -6.31 10.86
C PHE A 23 10.05 -7.39 9.86
N THR A 24 10.24 -8.67 10.21
CA THR A 24 9.79 -9.83 9.44
C THR A 24 8.27 -9.81 9.27
N LEU A 25 7.52 -9.65 10.37
CA LEU A 25 6.07 -9.54 10.30
C LEU A 25 5.61 -8.37 9.43
N LEU A 26 6.19 -7.19 9.62
CA LEU A 26 5.85 -6.02 8.83
C LEU A 26 6.20 -6.19 7.34
N GLY A 27 7.37 -6.76 7.05
CA GLY A 27 7.81 -7.07 5.69
C GLY A 27 6.85 -8.04 5.01
N PHE A 28 6.48 -9.11 5.71
CA PHE A 28 5.53 -10.10 5.22
C PHE A 28 4.15 -9.49 4.93
N LEU A 29 3.60 -8.72 5.87
CA LEU A 29 2.29 -8.08 5.69
C LEU A 29 2.30 -7.08 4.53
N THR A 30 3.37 -6.27 4.41
CA THR A 30 3.39 -5.13 3.49
C THR A 30 3.93 -5.51 2.12
N VAL A 31 5.11 -6.13 2.05
CA VAL A 31 5.76 -6.41 0.78
C VAL A 31 5.22 -7.72 0.21
N THR A 32 5.20 -8.78 1.03
CA THR A 32 4.83 -10.10 0.53
C THR A 32 3.33 -10.22 0.28
N LEU A 33 2.48 -9.91 1.25
CA LEU A 33 1.03 -10.08 1.09
C LEU A 33 0.35 -8.89 0.43
N HIS A 34 0.47 -7.69 1.01
CA HIS A 34 -0.26 -6.52 0.52
C HIS A 34 0.11 -6.15 -0.92
N MET A 35 1.43 -5.99 -1.23
CA MET A 35 1.85 -5.62 -2.59
C MET A 35 1.48 -6.69 -3.60
N SER A 36 1.57 -7.97 -3.25
CA SER A 36 1.18 -9.07 -4.14
C SER A 36 -0.31 -9.06 -4.44
N LEU A 37 -1.17 -8.93 -3.41
CA LEU A 37 -2.61 -8.84 -3.59
C LEU A 37 -3.02 -7.59 -4.37
N LEU A 38 -2.33 -6.46 -4.16
CA LEU A 38 -2.56 -5.25 -4.93
C LEU A 38 -2.26 -5.47 -6.43
N GLN A 39 -1.16 -6.15 -6.75
CA GLN A 39 -0.82 -6.46 -8.14
C GLN A 39 -1.80 -7.47 -8.75
N MET A 40 -2.22 -8.49 -8.00
CA MET A 40 -3.25 -9.44 -8.46
C MET A 40 -4.57 -8.72 -8.73
N ALA A 41 -4.99 -7.80 -7.87
CA ALA A 41 -6.20 -7.01 -8.08
C ALA A 41 -6.15 -6.21 -9.40
N VAL A 42 -4.99 -5.62 -9.73
CA VAL A 42 -4.80 -4.89 -11.01
C VAL A 42 -4.87 -5.82 -12.22
N LEU A 43 -4.53 -7.12 -12.08
CA LEU A 43 -4.70 -8.11 -13.15
C LEU A 43 -6.16 -8.55 -13.35
N HIS A 44 -6.97 -8.52 -12.28
CA HIS A 44 -8.35 -8.99 -12.29
C HIS A 44 -9.39 -7.86 -12.39
N MET A 45 -8.95 -6.61 -12.23
CA MET A 45 -9.79 -5.42 -12.29
C MET A 45 -9.07 -4.31 -13.04
N ASP A 46 -9.82 -3.31 -13.47
CA ASP A 46 -9.27 -2.06 -13.98
C ASP A 46 -8.41 -1.33 -12.92
N ALA A 47 -7.25 -0.83 -13.35
CA ALA A 47 -6.29 -0.16 -12.47
C ALA A 47 -6.87 1.10 -11.80
N SER A 48 -7.76 1.83 -12.49
CA SER A 48 -8.47 2.97 -11.92
C SER A 48 -9.39 2.54 -10.79
N ALA A 49 -10.23 1.51 -11.00
CA ALA A 49 -11.13 0.97 -10.00
C ALA A 49 -10.35 0.45 -8.78
N THR A 50 -9.26 -0.30 -9.02
CA THR A 50 -8.36 -0.79 -7.97
C THR A 50 -7.80 0.37 -7.12
N SER A 51 -7.31 1.43 -7.77
CA SER A 51 -6.75 2.59 -7.08
C SER A 51 -7.78 3.35 -6.24
N ILE A 52 -9.01 3.47 -6.73
CA ILE A 52 -10.11 4.16 -6.04
C ILE A 52 -10.54 3.37 -4.79
N ILE A 53 -10.72 2.05 -4.91
CA ILE A 53 -11.07 1.20 -3.76
C ILE A 53 -9.94 1.23 -2.72
N TYR A 54 -8.70 1.19 -3.18
CA TYR A 54 -7.52 1.29 -2.29
C TYR A 54 -7.45 2.62 -1.55
N SER A 55 -7.94 3.71 -2.11
CA SER A 55 -7.99 5.01 -1.42
C SER A 55 -8.91 5.01 -0.20
N GLY A 56 -9.86 4.05 -0.10
CA GLY A 56 -10.68 3.80 1.10
C GLY A 56 -9.91 3.24 2.31
N ASN A 57 -8.58 3.27 2.28
CA ASN A 57 -7.72 2.86 3.39
C ASN A 57 -8.09 3.53 4.75
N PRO A 58 -8.50 4.82 4.83
CA PRO A 58 -8.92 5.44 6.08
C PRO A 58 -10.01 4.68 6.83
N VAL A 59 -10.93 4.03 6.13
CA VAL A 59 -12.01 3.22 6.72
C VAL A 59 -11.44 2.15 7.66
N PHE A 60 -10.46 1.39 7.16
CA PHE A 60 -9.80 0.33 7.93
C PHE A 60 -8.81 0.89 8.95
N ALA A 61 -8.05 1.92 8.56
CA ALA A 61 -7.02 2.50 9.42
C ALA A 61 -7.63 3.13 10.68
N VAL A 62 -8.73 3.88 10.57
CA VAL A 62 -9.43 4.47 11.73
C VAL A 62 -9.98 3.39 12.66
N ALA A 63 -10.59 2.34 12.09
CA ALA A 63 -11.10 1.22 12.89
C ALA A 63 -9.96 0.52 13.65
N LEU A 64 -8.87 0.14 12.95
CA LEU A 64 -7.73 -0.55 13.55
C LEU A 64 -6.99 0.34 14.55
N ALA A 65 -6.81 1.62 14.27
CA ALA A 65 -6.20 2.58 15.21
C ALA A 65 -7.03 2.71 16.50
N HIS A 66 -8.36 2.71 16.38
CA HIS A 66 -9.22 2.74 17.54
C HIS A 66 -9.09 1.47 18.40
N PHE A 67 -9.18 0.28 17.80
CA PHE A 67 -9.16 -0.99 18.53
C PHE A 67 -7.76 -1.39 19.03
N ILE A 68 -6.69 -1.09 18.28
CA ILE A 68 -5.33 -1.54 18.60
C ILE A 68 -4.54 -0.46 19.35
N LEU A 69 -4.65 0.80 18.92
CA LEU A 69 -3.89 1.92 19.50
C LEU A 69 -4.70 2.73 20.51
N HIS A 70 -5.98 2.42 20.66
CA HIS A 70 -6.93 3.17 21.49
C HIS A 70 -7.03 4.66 21.09
N GLU A 71 -6.82 4.98 19.82
CA GLU A 71 -7.01 6.33 19.29
C GLU A 71 -8.49 6.73 19.38
N PRO A 72 -8.80 7.98 19.79
CA PRO A 72 -10.19 8.43 19.95
C PRO A 72 -10.87 8.55 18.58
N LEU A 73 -12.08 7.99 18.45
CA LEU A 73 -12.95 8.21 17.29
C LEU A 73 -13.56 9.61 17.36
N LYS A 74 -13.02 10.53 16.58
CA LYS A 74 -13.58 11.88 16.43
C LYS A 74 -14.74 11.86 15.44
N LYS A 75 -15.80 12.63 15.70
CA LYS A 75 -16.95 12.76 14.77
C LYS A 75 -16.52 13.20 13.37
N ASN A 76 -15.53 14.09 13.29
CA ASN A 76 -14.99 14.56 12.02
C ASN A 76 -14.36 13.42 11.18
N HIS A 77 -13.64 12.47 11.82
CA HIS A 77 -13.08 11.32 11.12
C HIS A 77 -14.19 10.42 10.53
N LEU A 78 -15.25 10.17 11.30
CA LEU A 78 -16.39 9.37 10.81
C LEU A 78 -17.13 10.07 9.69
N LEU A 79 -17.30 11.39 9.78
CA LEU A 79 -17.90 12.18 8.73
C LEU A 79 -17.06 12.15 7.45
N ALA A 80 -15.75 12.36 7.57
CA ALA A 80 -14.82 12.29 6.44
C ALA A 80 -14.87 10.92 5.73
N ILE A 81 -14.86 9.82 6.49
CA ILE A 81 -15.01 8.46 5.95
C ILE A 81 -16.36 8.30 5.24
N GLY A 82 -17.46 8.80 5.81
CA GLY A 82 -18.78 8.73 5.18
C GLY A 82 -18.81 9.47 3.84
N VAL A 83 -18.25 10.68 3.80
CA VAL A 83 -18.13 11.51 2.59
C VAL A 83 -17.22 10.84 1.56
N GLU A 84 -16.11 10.25 1.98
CA GLU A 84 -15.19 9.49 1.13
C GLU A 84 -15.89 8.28 0.47
N LEU A 85 -16.62 7.47 1.25
CA LEU A 85 -17.34 6.31 0.72
C LEU A 85 -18.36 6.71 -0.35
N VAL A 86 -19.06 7.83 -0.14
CA VAL A 86 -19.96 8.39 -1.16
C VAL A 86 -19.17 8.77 -2.41
N GLY A 87 -18.01 9.43 -2.26
CA GLY A 87 -17.12 9.78 -3.37
C GLY A 87 -16.65 8.55 -4.16
N ILE A 88 -16.26 7.48 -3.46
CA ILE A 88 -15.89 6.20 -4.07
C ILE A 88 -17.02 5.66 -4.93
N LEU A 89 -18.24 5.62 -4.42
CA LEU A 89 -19.42 5.12 -5.15
C LEU A 89 -19.70 5.93 -6.43
N PHE A 90 -19.55 7.27 -6.36
CA PHE A 90 -19.72 8.11 -7.55
C PHE A 90 -18.65 7.86 -8.61
N ILE A 91 -17.38 7.74 -8.21
CA ILE A 91 -16.28 7.51 -9.17
C ILE A 91 -16.37 6.12 -9.77
N LEU A 92 -16.63 5.10 -8.97
CA LEU A 92 -16.75 3.72 -9.43
C LEU A 92 -17.94 3.53 -10.38
N ASN A 93 -19.02 4.32 -10.20
CA ASN A 93 -20.23 4.17 -11.00
C ASN A 93 -20.66 2.69 -11.17
N PRO A 94 -21.09 2.00 -10.11
CA PRO A 94 -21.27 0.54 -10.10
C PRO A 94 -22.20 0.00 -11.20
N ALA A 95 -23.05 0.86 -11.77
CA ALA A 95 -23.95 0.49 -12.86
C ALA A 95 -23.23 0.20 -14.20
N HIS A 96 -21.97 0.59 -14.34
CA HIS A 96 -21.18 0.47 -15.58
C HIS A 96 -19.83 -0.27 -15.38
N LEU A 97 -19.56 -0.76 -14.17
CA LEU A 97 -18.31 -1.47 -13.88
C LEU A 97 -18.51 -2.98 -13.89
N GLU A 98 -17.75 -3.65 -14.73
CA GLU A 98 -17.54 -5.09 -14.60
C GLU A 98 -16.49 -5.33 -13.49
N ILE A 99 -16.93 -5.35 -12.24
CA ILE A 99 -16.05 -5.64 -11.10
C ILE A 99 -15.94 -7.15 -10.95
N SER A 100 -14.75 -7.69 -11.17
CA SER A 100 -14.44 -9.07 -10.80
C SER A 100 -14.53 -9.21 -9.28
N LEU A 101 -15.36 -10.14 -8.78
CA LEU A 101 -15.47 -10.44 -7.36
C LEU A 101 -14.09 -10.81 -6.77
N ARG A 102 -13.29 -11.55 -7.52
CA ARG A 102 -11.93 -11.93 -7.12
C ARG A 102 -11.05 -10.69 -6.93
N GLY A 103 -10.98 -9.81 -7.93
CA GLY A 103 -10.19 -8.58 -7.85
C GLY A 103 -10.67 -7.65 -6.73
N PHE A 104 -12.00 -7.58 -6.49
CA PHE A 104 -12.56 -6.84 -5.39
C PHE A 104 -12.12 -7.38 -4.01
N LEU A 105 -12.15 -8.69 -3.81
CA LEU A 105 -11.69 -9.32 -2.57
C LEU A 105 -10.18 -9.14 -2.36
N GLU A 106 -9.40 -9.23 -3.43
CA GLU A 106 -7.96 -9.01 -3.41
C GLU A 106 -7.62 -7.58 -2.98
N ILE A 107 -8.27 -6.56 -3.56
CA ILE A 107 -7.99 -5.16 -3.21
C ILE A 107 -8.48 -4.79 -1.81
N ILE A 108 -9.63 -5.28 -1.37
CA ILE A 108 -10.12 -5.05 0.00
C ILE A 108 -9.17 -5.67 1.00
N THR A 109 -8.71 -6.90 0.76
CA THR A 109 -7.75 -7.58 1.63
C THR A 109 -6.40 -6.85 1.63
N ALA A 110 -5.91 -6.41 0.48
CA ALA A 110 -4.69 -5.62 0.38
C ALA A 110 -4.81 -4.31 1.18
N THR A 111 -5.93 -3.60 1.06
CA THR A 111 -6.18 -2.35 1.78
C THR A 111 -6.21 -2.57 3.30
N LEU A 112 -6.86 -3.64 3.75
CA LEU A 112 -6.90 -4.03 5.18
C LEU A 112 -5.49 -4.37 5.70
N LEU A 113 -4.70 -5.13 4.94
CA LEU A 113 -3.31 -5.46 5.30
C LEU A 113 -2.44 -4.21 5.41
N PHE A 114 -2.62 -3.26 4.48
CA PHE A 114 -1.89 -2.00 4.52
C PHE A 114 -2.29 -1.12 5.71
N ALA A 115 -3.57 -1.03 6.04
CA ALA A 115 -4.04 -0.35 7.23
C ALA A 115 -3.50 -1.02 8.51
N THR A 116 -3.45 -2.35 8.54
CA THR A 116 -2.86 -3.13 9.64
C THR A 116 -1.38 -2.82 9.79
N TYR A 117 -0.63 -2.80 8.68
CA TYR A 117 0.77 -2.39 8.67
C TYR A 117 0.97 -0.99 9.27
N GLY A 118 0.21 0.02 8.81
CA GLY A 118 0.31 1.39 9.31
C GLY A 118 0.04 1.48 10.81
N THR A 119 -0.98 0.78 11.28
CA THR A 119 -1.34 0.70 12.70
C THR A 119 -0.25 0.02 13.54
N LEU A 120 0.28 -1.11 13.07
CA LEU A 120 1.39 -1.79 13.74
C LEU A 120 2.65 -0.93 13.75
N CYS A 121 2.98 -0.25 12.65
CA CYS A 121 4.12 0.68 12.62
C CYS A 121 4.06 1.70 13.74
N LYS A 122 2.89 2.29 14.01
CA LYS A 122 2.72 3.29 15.07
C LYS A 122 3.17 2.80 16.45
N LEU A 123 3.02 1.51 16.75
CA LEU A 123 3.44 0.92 18.04
C LEU A 123 4.96 1.05 18.30
N ARG A 124 5.78 1.01 17.26
CA ARG A 124 7.24 1.02 17.41
C ARG A 124 7.91 2.28 16.84
N LEU A 125 7.17 3.13 16.10
CA LEU A 125 7.70 4.38 15.56
C LEU A 125 8.32 5.30 16.62
N PRO A 126 7.74 5.49 17.83
CA PRO A 126 8.34 6.35 18.85
C PRO A 126 9.73 5.89 19.30
N ARG A 127 9.99 4.57 19.27
CA ARG A 127 11.29 4.00 19.65
C ARG A 127 12.23 3.91 18.47
N LEU A 128 11.81 3.27 17.37
CA LEU A 128 12.69 2.90 16.28
C LEU A 128 12.83 3.99 15.21
N GLY A 129 11.81 4.84 15.07
CA GLY A 129 11.74 5.85 14.02
C GLY A 129 11.35 5.32 12.65
N ALA A 130 10.81 6.19 11.82
CA ALA A 130 10.29 5.85 10.50
C ALA A 130 11.37 5.28 9.56
N LEU A 131 12.58 5.87 9.58
CA LEU A 131 13.66 5.45 8.69
C LEU A 131 14.11 4.00 8.95
N VAL A 132 14.26 3.64 10.23
CA VAL A 132 14.68 2.29 10.64
C VAL A 132 13.59 1.27 10.26
N ILE A 133 12.34 1.51 10.67
CA ILE A 133 11.23 0.60 10.39
C ILE A 133 11.09 0.39 8.88
N THR A 134 11.02 1.48 8.10
CA THR A 134 10.83 1.37 6.65
C THR A 134 12.00 0.64 5.98
N THR A 135 13.25 0.93 6.39
CA THR A 135 14.42 0.29 5.76
C THR A 135 14.45 -1.21 6.04
N PHE A 136 14.24 -1.63 7.28
CA PHE A 136 14.35 -3.04 7.64
C PHE A 136 13.15 -3.86 7.16
N ASN A 137 11.92 -3.33 7.24
CA ASN A 137 10.76 -4.07 6.74
C ASN A 137 10.78 -4.23 5.23
N MET A 138 11.20 -3.19 4.47
CA MET A 138 11.31 -3.28 3.01
C MET A 138 12.41 -4.24 2.59
N LEU A 139 13.55 -4.24 3.29
CA LEU A 139 14.65 -5.17 3.01
C LEU A 139 14.23 -6.62 3.28
N ILE A 140 13.69 -6.89 4.48
CA ILE A 140 13.29 -8.24 4.87
C ILE A 140 12.11 -8.73 4.02
N GLY A 141 11.08 -7.90 3.85
CA GLY A 141 9.94 -8.26 3.00
C GLY A 141 10.31 -8.47 1.53
N GLY A 142 11.29 -7.70 1.02
CA GLY A 142 11.85 -7.93 -0.31
C GLY A 142 12.59 -9.27 -0.41
N LEU A 143 13.34 -9.67 0.63
CA LEU A 143 13.99 -10.98 0.70
C LEU A 143 12.96 -12.13 0.82
N GLU A 144 11.89 -11.93 1.60
CA GLU A 144 10.79 -12.89 1.73
C GLU A 144 10.09 -13.10 0.38
N LEU A 145 9.76 -12.01 -0.30
CA LEU A 145 9.13 -12.08 -1.62
C LEU A 145 10.07 -12.75 -2.64
N LEU A 146 11.35 -12.36 -2.66
CA LEU A 146 12.34 -12.98 -3.53
C LEU A 146 12.45 -14.48 -3.26
N PHE A 147 12.45 -14.90 -2.00
CA PHE A 147 12.47 -16.32 -1.63
C PHE A 147 11.24 -17.07 -2.16
N LEU A 148 10.02 -16.48 -2.05
CA LEU A 148 8.81 -17.08 -2.62
C LEU A 148 8.89 -17.19 -4.15
N LEU A 149 9.39 -16.16 -4.83
CA LEU A 149 9.59 -16.18 -6.28
C LEU A 149 10.59 -17.26 -6.70
N MET A 150 11.69 -17.41 -5.97
CA MET A 150 12.68 -18.47 -6.24
C MET A 150 12.10 -19.88 -6.00
N LEU A 151 11.22 -20.06 -5.00
CA LEU A 151 10.50 -21.31 -4.82
C LEU A 151 9.57 -21.61 -6.01
N GLY A 152 8.97 -20.60 -6.63
CA GLY A 152 8.11 -20.74 -7.81
C GLY A 152 8.82 -21.26 -9.06
N GLU A 153 10.18 -21.19 -9.11
CA GLU A 153 10.99 -21.79 -10.18
C GLU A 153 11.07 -23.32 -10.07
N ILE A 154 10.76 -23.90 -8.91
CA ILE A 154 10.69 -25.35 -8.72
C ILE A 154 9.41 -25.86 -9.39
N PRO A 155 9.46 -26.78 -10.38
CA PRO A 155 8.28 -27.17 -11.18
C PRO A 155 7.06 -27.60 -10.35
N ALA A 156 7.29 -28.35 -9.26
CA ALA A 156 6.21 -28.80 -8.36
C ALA A 156 5.56 -27.62 -7.61
N VAL A 157 6.35 -26.64 -7.16
CA VAL A 157 5.86 -25.46 -6.46
C VAL A 157 5.18 -24.49 -7.43
N GLY A 158 5.76 -24.29 -8.62
CA GLY A 158 5.15 -23.48 -9.69
C GLY A 158 3.80 -24.02 -10.12
N ALA A 159 3.65 -25.35 -10.26
CA ALA A 159 2.38 -26.00 -10.53
C ALA A 159 1.36 -25.79 -9.39
N LEU A 160 1.82 -25.85 -8.14
CA LEU A 160 0.98 -25.53 -6.97
C LEU A 160 0.52 -24.07 -6.98
N TYR A 161 1.41 -23.13 -7.26
CA TYR A 161 1.07 -21.71 -7.38
C TYR A 161 0.02 -21.48 -8.47
N SER A 162 0.19 -22.07 -9.64
CA SER A 162 -0.79 -21.98 -10.74
C SER A 162 -2.14 -22.59 -10.34
N GLY A 163 -2.13 -23.73 -9.64
CA GLY A 163 -3.36 -24.36 -9.14
C GLY A 163 -4.10 -23.53 -8.07
N LEU A 164 -3.40 -22.66 -7.36
CA LEU A 164 -3.96 -21.73 -6.37
C LEU A 164 -4.31 -20.35 -6.97
N GLY A 165 -4.10 -20.15 -8.27
CA GLY A 165 -4.30 -18.86 -8.92
C GLY A 165 -3.24 -17.81 -8.54
N LEU A 166 -2.04 -18.26 -8.21
CA LEU A 166 -0.88 -17.45 -7.84
C LEU A 166 0.18 -17.48 -8.96
N GLU A 167 -0.27 -17.47 -10.23
CA GLU A 167 0.61 -17.57 -11.41
C GLU A 167 1.68 -16.48 -11.44
N ILE A 168 1.40 -15.31 -10.83
CA ILE A 168 2.36 -14.20 -10.73
C ILE A 168 3.65 -14.54 -9.96
N PHE A 169 3.67 -15.65 -9.23
CA PHE A 169 4.84 -16.13 -8.49
C PHE A 169 5.54 -17.32 -9.15
N ALA A 170 5.04 -17.80 -10.29
CA ALA A 170 5.57 -18.98 -10.98
C ALA A 170 6.30 -18.59 -12.27
N GLY A 171 7.52 -19.13 -12.46
CA GLY A 171 8.26 -19.00 -13.73
C GLY A 171 8.65 -17.55 -14.07
N ILE A 172 9.07 -16.75 -13.12
CA ILE A 172 9.42 -15.34 -13.34
C ILE A 172 10.86 -15.24 -13.86
N PRO A 173 11.07 -14.70 -15.05
CA PRO A 173 12.41 -14.54 -15.59
C PRO A 173 13.17 -13.41 -14.86
N PHE A 174 14.02 -13.74 -13.90
CA PHE A 174 14.76 -12.77 -13.08
C PHE A 174 15.73 -11.89 -13.87
N PHE A 175 16.29 -12.39 -14.98
CA PHE A 175 17.37 -11.72 -15.70
C PHE A 175 17.05 -11.37 -17.16
N THR A 176 15.81 -11.59 -17.62
CA THR A 176 15.38 -11.25 -18.96
C THR A 176 14.57 -9.97 -19.00
N GLY A 177 14.61 -9.26 -20.13
CA GLY A 177 13.83 -8.04 -20.33
C GLY A 177 14.44 -6.77 -19.73
N PHE A 178 15.64 -6.82 -19.15
CA PHE A 178 16.34 -5.62 -18.66
C PHE A 178 16.92 -4.82 -19.81
N THR A 179 16.30 -3.69 -20.10
CA THR A 179 16.81 -2.62 -20.94
C THR A 179 17.09 -1.39 -20.05
N LEU A 180 17.83 -0.42 -20.57
CA LEU A 180 18.04 0.85 -19.84
C LEU A 180 16.70 1.48 -19.44
N LYS A 181 15.70 1.47 -20.34
CA LYS A 181 14.36 2.01 -20.07
C LYS A 181 13.65 1.24 -18.94
N THR A 182 13.60 -0.09 -19.00
CA THR A 182 12.94 -0.90 -17.96
C THR A 182 13.65 -0.80 -16.63
N THR A 183 14.99 -0.73 -16.63
CA THR A 183 15.78 -0.53 -15.40
C THR A 183 15.51 0.83 -14.76
N LEU A 184 15.46 1.91 -15.55
CA LEU A 184 15.12 3.24 -15.03
C LEU A 184 13.69 3.28 -14.47
N LEU A 185 12.73 2.62 -15.13
CA LEU A 185 11.35 2.52 -14.63
C LEU A 185 11.30 1.72 -13.32
N LEU A 186 12.01 0.61 -13.22
CA LEU A 186 12.13 -0.17 -11.98
C LEU A 186 12.74 0.65 -10.84
N CYS A 187 13.82 1.39 -11.11
CA CYS A 187 14.41 2.30 -10.13
C CYS A 187 13.41 3.40 -9.71
N HIS A 188 12.67 3.98 -10.66
CA HIS A 188 11.65 4.97 -10.35
C HIS A 188 10.54 4.41 -9.45
N VAL A 189 10.00 3.25 -9.77
CA VAL A 189 8.95 2.60 -8.97
C VAL A 189 9.49 2.14 -7.63
N GLY A 190 10.65 1.47 -7.59
CA GLY A 190 11.22 0.93 -6.36
C GLY A 190 11.71 2.01 -5.40
N ILE A 191 12.46 3.00 -5.90
CA ILE A 191 13.03 4.06 -5.06
C ILE A 191 12.02 5.20 -4.87
N GLY A 192 11.46 5.72 -5.98
CA GLY A 192 10.58 6.88 -5.94
C GLY A 192 9.24 6.58 -5.30
N CYS A 193 8.52 5.58 -5.79
CA CYS A 193 7.18 5.27 -5.30
C CYS A 193 7.22 4.42 -4.03
N ALA A 194 7.94 3.30 -4.02
CA ALA A 194 7.97 2.41 -2.88
C ALA A 194 8.82 2.99 -1.73
N ALA A 195 10.14 3.08 -1.85
CA ALA A 195 10.99 3.43 -0.72
C ALA A 195 10.69 4.82 -0.14
N ILE A 196 10.60 5.85 -0.99
CA ILE A 196 10.32 7.22 -0.54
C ILE A 196 8.87 7.33 -0.07
N GLY A 197 7.91 6.78 -0.80
CA GLY A 197 6.48 6.82 -0.43
C GLY A 197 6.21 6.19 0.91
N PHE A 198 6.72 5.00 1.18
CA PHE A 198 6.58 4.33 2.48
C PHE A 198 7.30 5.07 3.60
N LEU A 199 8.50 5.63 3.34
CA LEU A 199 9.22 6.42 4.32
C LEU A 199 8.45 7.69 4.69
N LEU A 200 7.88 8.40 3.71
CA LEU A 200 7.09 9.61 3.97
C LEU A 200 5.82 9.27 4.75
N THR A 201 5.12 8.22 4.38
CA THR A 201 3.94 7.73 5.13
C THR A 201 4.31 7.36 6.57
N ALA A 202 5.40 6.62 6.78
CA ALA A 202 5.87 6.27 8.11
C ALA A 202 6.27 7.52 8.92
N LYS A 203 6.88 8.52 8.28
CA LYS A 203 7.20 9.82 8.94
C LYS A 203 5.95 10.58 9.33
N ILE A 204 4.95 10.66 8.46
CA ILE A 204 3.67 11.29 8.81
C ILE A 204 3.07 10.56 10.02
N THR A 205 3.04 9.24 9.99
CA THR A 205 2.55 8.42 11.13
C THR A 205 3.40 8.62 12.41
N GLU A 206 4.71 8.85 12.28
CA GLU A 206 5.59 9.14 13.44
C GLU A 206 5.18 10.43 14.15
N TYR A 207 4.90 11.51 13.37
CA TYR A 207 4.61 12.83 13.90
C TYR A 207 3.13 13.11 14.18
N THR A 208 2.23 12.28 13.68
CA THR A 208 0.78 12.40 13.85
C THR A 208 0.19 11.13 14.49
N SER A 209 -1.06 10.81 14.21
CA SER A 209 -1.70 9.54 14.57
C SER A 209 -1.75 8.60 13.36
N ALA A 210 -2.02 7.30 13.59
CA ALA A 210 -2.24 6.36 12.50
C ALA A 210 -3.51 6.74 11.71
N THR A 211 -4.53 7.23 12.41
CA THR A 211 -5.75 7.77 11.82
C THR A 211 -5.45 8.95 10.89
N GLU A 212 -4.78 10.00 11.38
CA GLU A 212 -4.49 11.20 10.58
C GLU A 212 -3.59 10.88 9.38
N ALA A 213 -2.59 10.01 9.55
CA ALA A 213 -1.73 9.58 8.46
C ALA A 213 -2.50 8.87 7.34
N SER A 214 -3.60 8.17 7.66
CA SER A 214 -4.41 7.47 6.66
C SER A 214 -5.16 8.42 5.72
N PHE A 215 -5.55 9.60 6.20
CA PHE A 215 -6.26 10.59 5.38
C PHE A 215 -5.42 11.18 4.23
N VAL A 216 -4.08 11.02 4.27
CA VAL A 216 -3.22 11.38 3.11
C VAL A 216 -3.64 10.63 1.84
N TYR A 217 -4.25 9.44 1.98
CA TYR A 217 -4.72 8.66 0.84
C TYR A 217 -5.92 9.28 0.11
N LEU A 218 -6.67 10.18 0.74
CA LEU A 218 -7.76 10.95 0.09
C LEU A 218 -7.24 11.84 -1.05
N VAL A 219 -5.99 12.26 -0.97
CA VAL A 219 -5.38 13.11 -2.01
C VAL A 219 -5.05 12.32 -3.28
N LYS A 220 -4.89 10.99 -3.19
CA LYS A 220 -4.51 10.15 -4.33
C LYS A 220 -5.45 10.25 -5.53
N PRO A 221 -6.79 10.06 -5.41
CA PRO A 221 -7.69 10.16 -6.55
C PRO A 221 -7.66 11.56 -7.20
N ILE A 222 -7.50 12.59 -6.38
CA ILE A 222 -7.42 14.00 -6.85
C ILE A 222 -6.18 14.17 -7.72
N LEU A 223 -4.99 13.80 -7.21
CA LEU A 223 -3.73 13.91 -7.94
C LEU A 223 -3.69 12.99 -9.17
N ALA A 224 -4.16 11.75 -9.04
CA ALA A 224 -4.20 10.81 -10.15
C ALA A 224 -5.06 11.34 -11.31
N THR A 225 -6.23 11.90 -11.01
CA THR A 225 -7.09 12.49 -12.04
C THR A 225 -6.48 13.77 -12.64
N ALA A 226 -5.88 14.63 -11.82
CA ALA A 226 -5.20 15.82 -12.34
C ALA A 226 -4.06 15.45 -13.29
N LEU A 227 -3.25 14.44 -12.94
CA LEU A 227 -2.19 13.93 -13.81
C LEU A 227 -2.73 13.27 -15.07
N ALA A 228 -3.82 12.51 -14.99
CA ALA A 228 -4.45 11.89 -16.16
C ALA A 228 -4.91 12.95 -17.18
N VAL A 229 -5.48 14.05 -16.72
CA VAL A 229 -5.89 15.16 -17.58
C VAL A 229 -4.68 15.86 -18.19
N VAL A 230 -3.68 16.22 -17.36
CA VAL A 230 -2.54 17.02 -17.83
C VAL A 230 -1.59 16.22 -18.72
N VAL A 231 -1.34 14.95 -18.40
CA VAL A 231 -0.34 14.12 -19.09
C VAL A 231 -0.94 13.32 -20.24
N TYR A 232 -2.15 12.77 -20.05
CA TYR A 232 -2.80 11.91 -21.04
C TYR A 232 -3.95 12.57 -21.80
N HIS A 233 -4.29 13.83 -21.45
CA HIS A 233 -5.40 14.59 -22.02
C HIS A 233 -6.74 13.81 -21.94
N GLU A 234 -6.92 13.04 -20.87
CA GLU A 234 -8.14 12.27 -20.65
C GLU A 234 -9.33 13.20 -20.37
N HIS A 235 -10.48 12.87 -20.96
CA HIS A 235 -11.75 13.53 -20.62
C HIS A 235 -12.27 12.96 -19.28
N ILE A 236 -12.56 13.86 -18.34
CA ILE A 236 -13.11 13.46 -17.05
C ILE A 236 -14.64 13.34 -17.19
N SER A 237 -15.19 12.17 -16.84
CA SER A 237 -16.63 11.99 -16.75
C SER A 237 -17.21 12.82 -15.61
N VAL A 238 -18.49 13.21 -15.74
CA VAL A 238 -19.20 14.00 -14.69
C VAL A 238 -19.20 13.24 -13.36
N ASN A 239 -19.40 11.93 -13.38
CA ASN A 239 -19.39 11.10 -12.17
C ASN A 239 -18.02 11.17 -11.45
N ARG A 240 -16.91 11.13 -12.21
CA ARG A 240 -15.56 11.27 -11.65
C ARG A 240 -15.33 12.65 -11.05
N MET A 241 -15.83 13.72 -11.70
CA MET A 241 -15.76 15.08 -11.14
C MET A 241 -16.52 15.21 -9.82
N VAL A 242 -17.75 14.69 -9.76
CA VAL A 242 -18.58 14.68 -8.54
C VAL A 242 -17.88 13.90 -7.44
N GLY A 243 -17.39 12.70 -7.72
CA GLY A 243 -16.67 11.90 -6.74
C GLY A 243 -15.41 12.59 -6.19
N ILE A 244 -14.63 13.26 -7.05
CA ILE A 244 -13.45 14.04 -6.63
C ILE A 244 -13.87 15.18 -5.70
N ALA A 245 -14.98 15.87 -5.97
CA ALA A 245 -15.49 16.90 -5.09
C ALA A 245 -15.80 16.36 -3.68
N PHE A 246 -16.30 15.12 -3.55
CA PHE A 246 -16.47 14.46 -2.26
C PHE A 246 -15.12 14.16 -1.58
N PHE A 247 -14.08 13.73 -2.33
CA PHE A 247 -12.73 13.52 -1.76
C PHE A 247 -12.12 14.83 -1.24
N VAL A 248 -12.30 15.93 -1.97
CA VAL A 248 -11.86 17.26 -1.51
C VAL A 248 -12.64 17.69 -0.25
N ALA A 249 -13.93 17.40 -0.17
CA ALA A 249 -14.74 17.74 1.00
C ALA A 249 -14.42 16.85 2.23
N ALA A 250 -13.88 15.64 2.01
CA ALA A 250 -13.49 14.70 3.06
C ALA A 250 -12.09 15.00 3.61
N SER A 251 -11.22 15.66 2.84
CA SER A 251 -9.82 15.99 3.23
C SER A 251 -9.75 17.25 4.07
#